data_dbebed715f5aa8b67f31e89bc2a3afe9
#
_entry.id   dbebed715f5aa8b67f31e89bc2a3afe9
#
_cell.length_a   1.000
_cell.length_b   1.000
_cell.length_c   1.000
_cell.angle_alpha   90.00
_cell.angle_beta   90.00
_cell.angle_gamma   90.00
#
_symmetry.space_group_name_H-M   'P 1'
#
loop_
_entity.id
_entity.type
_entity.pdbx_description
1 polymer ?
#
loop_
_entity_poly.entity_id
_entity_poly.type
_entity_poly.pdbx_seq_one_letter_code
_entity_poly.pdbx_strand_id
1 'polypeptide(L)'
;MATGAPGDELRAPDGSRMVLVMTPGASGGRRLEIDWFVPVGSRLVAADHLHPGGPEVWRVVSGRAGYRLAGEDREADAPYEYTVPARTSHGHPWNAGATELNVRQIIDSPDPLPEVIGGVQAFFETSFAFSQAGDLRPSGDVGGRLQNALTIHDLLLGALAVAARATGKRPYRAPEFEPASAGSG
;
A
#
# COMPACT_ATOMS: atom_id res chain seq x y z
N MET A 1 3.31 9.75 11.78
CA MET A 1 2.90 8.42 12.28
C MET A 1 1.60 8.09 11.61
N ALA A 2 1.40 6.84 11.22
CA ALA A 2 0.12 6.34 10.74
C ALA A 2 -0.98 6.62 11.78
N THR A 3 -2.16 6.98 11.33
CA THR A 3 -3.28 7.36 12.20
C THR A 3 -4.53 6.51 12.02
N GLY A 4 -4.60 5.76 10.90
CA GLY A 4 -5.73 4.90 10.61
C GLY A 4 -5.82 3.70 11.54
N ALA A 5 -7.04 3.28 11.82
CA ALA A 5 -7.41 2.13 12.64
C ALA A 5 -8.05 1.03 11.78
N PRO A 6 -8.15 -0.22 12.27
CA PRO A 6 -8.90 -1.26 11.58
C PRO A 6 -10.33 -0.82 11.26
N GLY A 7 -10.75 -1.01 10.02
CA GLY A 7 -12.03 -0.58 9.47
C GLY A 7 -12.02 0.78 8.78
N ASP A 8 -10.98 1.59 8.94
CA ASP A 8 -10.88 2.86 8.23
C ASP A 8 -10.64 2.64 6.74
N GLU A 9 -11.30 3.46 5.93
CA GLU A 9 -11.22 3.43 4.47
C GLU A 9 -10.65 4.74 3.93
N LEU A 10 -9.79 4.61 2.93
CA LEU A 10 -9.27 5.71 2.12
C LEU A 10 -9.69 5.55 0.68
N ARG A 11 -10.14 6.65 0.04
CA ARG A 11 -10.53 6.66 -1.36
C ARG A 11 -9.64 7.60 -2.17
N ALA A 12 -9.22 7.14 -3.33
CA ALA A 12 -8.55 7.96 -4.32
C ALA A 12 -9.54 8.47 -5.39
N PRO A 13 -9.23 9.58 -6.07
CA PRO A 13 -10.10 10.16 -7.10
C PRO A 13 -10.37 9.26 -8.30
N ASP A 14 -9.51 8.25 -8.56
CA ASP A 14 -9.71 7.25 -9.62
C ASP A 14 -10.68 6.13 -9.23
N GLY A 15 -11.23 6.17 -8.00
CA GLY A 15 -12.10 5.17 -7.45
C GLY A 15 -11.38 4.04 -6.71
N SER A 16 -10.05 4.00 -6.71
CA SER A 16 -9.28 3.04 -5.90
C SER A 16 -9.54 3.28 -4.41
N ARG A 17 -9.64 2.17 -3.66
CA ARG A 17 -9.91 2.22 -2.21
C ARG A 17 -8.91 1.36 -1.46
N MET A 18 -8.58 1.77 -0.26
CA MET A 18 -7.77 1.03 0.70
C MET A 18 -8.53 0.91 2.01
N VAL A 19 -8.75 -0.30 2.49
CA VAL A 19 -9.38 -0.56 3.80
C VAL A 19 -8.34 -1.20 4.73
N LEU A 20 -8.12 -0.58 5.88
CA LEU A 20 -7.23 -1.12 6.90
C LEU A 20 -7.94 -2.27 7.63
N VAL A 21 -7.48 -3.51 7.42
CA VAL A 21 -8.05 -4.71 8.07
C VAL A 21 -7.37 -4.96 9.42
N MET A 22 -6.04 -4.87 9.44
CA MET A 22 -5.22 -4.95 10.65
C MET A 22 -4.13 -3.91 10.60
N THR A 23 -3.91 -3.20 11.69
CA THR A 23 -2.87 -2.18 11.76
C THR A 23 -1.74 -2.59 12.71
N PRO A 24 -0.54 -2.04 12.53
CA PRO A 24 0.57 -2.25 13.46
C PRO A 24 0.21 -1.87 14.89
N GLY A 25 -0.58 -0.81 15.08
CA GLY A 25 -1.06 -0.41 16.40
C GLY A 25 -1.94 -1.47 17.07
N ALA A 26 -2.88 -2.07 16.31
CA ALA A 26 -3.78 -3.09 16.81
C ALA A 26 -3.09 -4.46 17.00
N SER A 27 -2.04 -4.75 16.22
CA SER A 27 -1.31 -6.03 16.27
C SER A 27 -0.07 -6.02 17.18
N GLY A 28 0.18 -4.93 17.90
CA GLY A 28 1.41 -4.77 18.68
C GLY A 28 2.67 -4.72 17.83
N GLY A 29 2.58 -4.16 16.62
CA GLY A 29 3.71 -4.00 15.70
C GLY A 29 4.05 -5.23 14.87
N ARG A 30 3.16 -6.23 14.82
CA ARG A 30 3.46 -7.53 14.19
C ARG A 30 2.84 -7.70 12.82
N ARG A 31 1.73 -7.00 12.51
CA ARG A 31 0.95 -7.23 11.29
C ARG A 31 0.37 -5.93 10.75
N LEU A 32 0.43 -5.81 9.43
CA LEU A 32 -0.36 -4.88 8.63
C LEU A 32 -1.14 -5.71 7.61
N GLU A 33 -2.44 -5.48 7.53
CA GLU A 33 -3.32 -6.15 6.57
C GLU A 33 -4.24 -5.12 5.94
N ILE A 34 -4.24 -5.07 4.61
CA ILE A 34 -4.95 -4.04 3.83
C ILE A 34 -5.74 -4.72 2.73
N ASP A 35 -7.01 -4.38 2.60
CA ASP A 35 -7.80 -4.67 1.40
C ASP A 35 -7.70 -3.52 0.41
N TRP A 36 -7.33 -3.84 -0.80
CA TRP A 36 -7.25 -2.94 -1.92
C TRP A 36 -8.37 -3.25 -2.90
N PHE A 37 -9.13 -2.23 -3.28
CA PHE A 37 -10.15 -2.30 -4.31
C PHE A 37 -9.67 -1.47 -5.49
N VAL A 38 -9.48 -2.12 -6.63
CA VAL A 38 -8.84 -1.55 -7.82
C VAL A 38 -9.83 -1.54 -8.97
N PRO A 39 -10.27 -0.37 -9.43
CA PRO A 39 -11.17 -0.26 -10.57
C PRO A 39 -10.59 -0.88 -11.84
N VAL A 40 -11.45 -1.20 -12.80
CA VAL A 40 -11.05 -1.69 -14.12
C VAL A 40 -10.08 -0.71 -14.78
N GLY A 41 -8.97 -1.21 -15.28
CA GLY A 41 -7.94 -0.42 -15.95
C GLY A 41 -7.03 0.37 -15.01
N SER A 42 -7.25 0.30 -13.69
CA SER A 42 -6.40 0.95 -12.70
C SER A 42 -5.28 0.03 -12.21
N ARG A 43 -4.22 0.66 -11.69
CA ARG A 43 -3.09 -0.02 -11.05
C ARG A 43 -2.85 0.57 -9.67
N LEU A 44 -2.56 -0.26 -8.71
CA LEU A 44 -1.99 0.21 -7.45
C LEU A 44 -0.60 0.80 -7.73
N VAL A 45 -0.37 1.99 -7.18
CA VAL A 45 0.86 2.73 -7.45
C VAL A 45 2.00 2.18 -6.61
N ALA A 46 2.81 1.31 -7.21
CA ALA A 46 4.17 1.10 -6.75
C ALA A 46 5.03 0.65 -7.92
N ALA A 47 6.17 1.31 -8.09
CA ALA A 47 7.24 0.80 -8.94
C ALA A 47 7.74 -0.54 -8.39
N ASP A 48 8.43 -1.30 -9.21
CA ASP A 48 9.10 -2.51 -8.75
C ASP A 48 10.04 -2.18 -7.59
N HIS A 49 9.85 -2.87 -6.48
CA HIS A 49 10.60 -2.68 -5.24
C HIS A 49 10.84 -4.02 -4.55
N LEU A 50 11.57 -4.00 -3.46
CA LEU A 50 11.84 -5.19 -2.64
C LEU A 50 11.82 -4.83 -1.16
N HIS A 51 11.43 -5.78 -0.32
CA HIS A 51 11.47 -5.66 1.13
C HIS A 51 12.59 -6.52 1.71
N PRO A 52 13.53 -5.96 2.48
CA PRO A 52 14.60 -6.74 3.09
C PRO A 52 14.13 -7.57 4.29
N GLY A 53 13.06 -7.15 4.96
CA GLY A 53 12.71 -7.57 6.31
C GLY A 53 11.76 -8.77 6.43
N GLY A 54 11.21 -9.30 5.35
CA GLY A 54 10.27 -10.42 5.45
C GLY A 54 9.49 -10.67 4.17
N PRO A 55 8.76 -11.77 4.09
CA PRO A 55 7.85 -12.04 2.99
C PRO A 55 6.61 -11.15 3.08
N GLU A 56 6.00 -10.92 1.94
CA GLU A 56 4.71 -10.28 1.78
C GLU A 56 3.74 -11.27 1.12
N VAL A 57 2.52 -11.35 1.59
CA VAL A 57 1.50 -12.21 1.01
C VAL A 57 0.42 -11.37 0.35
N TRP A 58 0.06 -11.76 -0.86
CA TRP A 58 -1.04 -11.19 -1.62
C TRP A 58 -2.11 -12.24 -1.87
N ARG A 59 -3.35 -11.90 -1.53
CA ARG A 59 -4.50 -12.76 -1.76
C ARG A 59 -5.48 -12.08 -2.70
N VAL A 60 -5.73 -12.68 -3.87
CA VAL A 60 -6.78 -12.24 -4.80
C VAL A 60 -8.11 -12.75 -4.22
N VAL A 61 -8.92 -11.82 -3.73
CA VAL A 61 -10.20 -12.11 -3.05
C VAL A 61 -11.33 -12.17 -4.06
N SER A 62 -11.35 -11.24 -5.02
CA SER A 62 -12.31 -11.24 -6.13
C SER A 62 -11.70 -10.58 -7.37
N GLY A 63 -12.18 -10.94 -8.56
CA GLY A 63 -11.71 -10.42 -9.83
C GLY A 63 -10.47 -11.14 -10.36
N ARG A 64 -9.76 -10.49 -11.28
CA ARG A 64 -8.51 -10.99 -11.90
C ARG A 64 -7.38 -10.01 -11.67
N ALA A 65 -6.34 -10.46 -11.01
CA ALA A 65 -5.14 -9.68 -10.74
C ALA A 65 -4.05 -9.96 -11.78
N GLY A 66 -3.44 -8.89 -12.31
CA GLY A 66 -2.10 -8.97 -12.86
C GLY A 66 -1.10 -8.57 -11.77
N TYR A 67 0.09 -9.18 -11.74
CA TYR A 67 1.14 -8.87 -10.79
C TYR A 67 2.52 -9.15 -11.37
N ARG A 68 3.53 -8.44 -10.86
CA ARG A 68 4.93 -8.69 -11.26
C ARG A 68 5.70 -9.31 -10.11
N LEU A 69 6.39 -10.41 -10.39
CA LEU A 69 7.21 -11.11 -9.42
C LEU A 69 8.53 -11.55 -10.05
N ALA A 70 9.65 -11.17 -9.48
CA ALA A 70 11.00 -11.47 -9.97
C ALA A 70 11.23 -11.04 -11.45
N GLY A 71 10.64 -9.92 -11.87
CA GLY A 71 10.73 -9.37 -13.22
C GLY A 71 9.73 -9.97 -14.24
N GLU A 72 8.93 -10.96 -13.84
CA GLU A 72 7.93 -11.61 -14.70
C GLU A 72 6.52 -11.10 -14.41
N ASP A 73 5.79 -10.72 -15.45
CA ASP A 73 4.36 -10.42 -15.35
C ASP A 73 3.54 -11.72 -15.33
N ARG A 74 2.61 -11.80 -14.41
CA ARG A 74 1.74 -12.96 -14.17
C ARG A 74 0.31 -12.49 -13.97
N GLU A 75 -0.65 -13.41 -14.13
CA GLU A 75 -2.07 -13.16 -13.87
C GLU A 75 -2.67 -14.31 -13.09
N ALA A 76 -3.69 -13.99 -12.28
CA ALA A 76 -4.44 -14.98 -11.51
C ALA A 76 -5.89 -14.54 -11.32
N ASP A 77 -6.82 -15.49 -11.41
CA ASP A 77 -8.22 -15.29 -11.03
C ASP A 77 -8.45 -15.65 -9.56
N ALA A 78 -9.38 -14.95 -8.91
CA ALA A 78 -9.78 -15.28 -7.54
C ALA A 78 -10.49 -16.64 -7.46
N PRO A 79 -10.34 -17.40 -6.35
CA PRO A 79 -9.43 -17.12 -5.23
C PRO A 79 -7.99 -17.59 -5.53
N TYR A 80 -7.02 -16.75 -5.26
CA TYR A 80 -5.61 -17.09 -5.44
C TYR A 80 -4.74 -16.40 -4.39
N GLU A 81 -3.66 -17.04 -3.99
CA GLU A 81 -2.69 -16.47 -3.04
C GLU A 81 -1.28 -16.68 -3.57
N TYR A 82 -0.44 -15.66 -3.42
CA TYR A 82 0.99 -15.78 -3.70
C TYR A 82 1.80 -15.06 -2.64
N THR A 83 3.01 -15.57 -2.43
CA THR A 83 3.97 -14.99 -1.51
C THR A 83 5.11 -14.34 -2.31
N VAL A 84 5.43 -13.11 -1.96
CA VAL A 84 6.64 -12.43 -2.37
C VAL A 84 7.73 -12.74 -1.34
N PRO A 85 8.77 -13.51 -1.67
CA PRO A 85 9.85 -13.77 -0.72
C PRO A 85 10.61 -12.47 -0.39
N ALA A 86 11.21 -12.42 0.80
CA ALA A 86 12.10 -11.32 1.16
C ALA A 86 13.17 -11.10 0.07
N ARG A 87 13.49 -9.85 -0.19
CA ARG A 87 14.49 -9.41 -1.18
C ARG A 87 14.17 -9.79 -2.64
N THR A 88 12.92 -10.12 -2.94
CA THR A 88 12.47 -10.37 -4.30
C THR A 88 11.83 -9.13 -4.88
N SER A 89 12.31 -8.70 -6.06
CA SER A 89 11.70 -7.58 -6.80
C SER A 89 10.27 -7.93 -7.21
N HIS A 90 9.34 -7.04 -6.92
CA HIS A 90 7.93 -7.18 -7.25
C HIS A 90 7.25 -5.83 -7.43
N GLY A 91 6.13 -5.83 -8.14
CA GLY A 91 5.22 -4.69 -8.25
C GLY A 91 3.88 -4.98 -7.57
N HIS A 92 3.18 -3.93 -7.16
CA HIS A 92 1.82 -4.09 -6.64
C HIS A 92 0.87 -4.60 -7.73
N PRO A 93 -0.18 -5.35 -7.37
CA PRO A 93 -1.17 -5.85 -8.32
C PRO A 93 -1.88 -4.75 -9.09
N TRP A 94 -2.34 -5.11 -10.29
CA TRP A 94 -3.25 -4.28 -11.08
C TRP A 94 -4.48 -5.08 -11.49
N ASN A 95 -5.53 -4.37 -11.83
CA ASN A 95 -6.74 -5.00 -12.34
C ASN A 95 -6.56 -5.43 -13.80
N ALA A 96 -6.45 -6.73 -14.03
CA ALA A 96 -6.36 -7.36 -15.36
C ALA A 96 -7.71 -7.91 -15.83
N GLY A 97 -8.78 -7.70 -15.08
CA GLY A 97 -10.11 -8.19 -15.34
C GLY A 97 -11.09 -7.13 -15.85
N ALA A 98 -12.36 -7.55 -15.98
CA ALA A 98 -13.47 -6.71 -16.44
C ALA A 98 -14.38 -6.21 -15.28
N THR A 99 -14.07 -6.57 -14.03
CA THR A 99 -14.77 -6.14 -12.83
C THR A 99 -13.79 -5.56 -11.82
N GLU A 100 -14.27 -4.89 -10.77
CA GLU A 100 -13.41 -4.43 -9.68
C GLU A 100 -12.58 -5.59 -9.12
N LEU A 101 -11.29 -5.38 -8.97
CA LEU A 101 -10.38 -6.31 -8.32
C LEU A 101 -10.31 -6.02 -6.83
N ASN A 102 -10.48 -7.04 -5.99
CA ASN A 102 -10.14 -6.97 -4.58
C ASN A 102 -8.94 -7.87 -4.29
N VAL A 103 -7.88 -7.28 -3.77
CA VAL A 103 -6.69 -8.00 -3.30
C VAL A 103 -6.37 -7.61 -1.86
N ARG A 104 -5.97 -8.58 -1.05
CA ARG A 104 -5.50 -8.39 0.32
C ARG A 104 -4.00 -8.51 0.40
N GLN A 105 -3.37 -7.45 0.88
CA GLN A 105 -1.95 -7.38 1.21
C GLN A 105 -1.76 -7.74 2.68
N ILE A 106 -0.81 -8.63 2.97
CA ILE A 106 -0.51 -9.07 4.32
C ILE A 106 1.00 -8.98 4.53
N ILE A 107 1.40 -8.21 5.53
CA ILE A 107 2.79 -8.08 5.96
C ILE A 107 2.85 -8.52 7.41
N ASP A 108 3.51 -9.65 7.64
CA ASP A 108 3.72 -10.22 8.97
C ASP A 108 5.18 -10.11 9.40
N SER A 109 5.39 -9.84 10.67
CA SER A 109 6.70 -9.92 11.30
C SER A 109 6.63 -10.82 12.54
N PRO A 110 7.50 -11.83 12.66
CA PRO A 110 7.58 -12.67 13.87
C PRO A 110 7.96 -11.85 15.10
N ASP A 111 8.79 -10.83 14.91
CA ASP A 111 9.17 -9.89 15.95
C ASP A 111 8.41 -8.57 15.80
N PRO A 112 8.07 -7.90 16.91
CA PRO A 112 7.45 -6.60 16.84
C PRO A 112 8.37 -5.58 16.16
N LEU A 113 7.95 -5.08 15.00
CA LEU A 113 8.66 -4.04 14.23
C LEU A 113 7.73 -2.84 13.98
N PRO A 114 7.21 -2.19 15.06
CA PRO A 114 6.17 -1.16 14.92
C PRO A 114 6.61 0.04 14.08
N GLU A 115 7.90 0.39 14.12
CA GLU A 115 8.43 1.51 13.33
C GLU A 115 8.50 1.17 11.84
N VAL A 116 8.88 -0.06 11.49
CA VAL A 116 9.02 -0.50 10.10
C VAL A 116 7.64 -0.70 9.47
N ILE A 117 6.79 -1.55 10.10
CA ILE A 117 5.45 -1.84 9.56
C ILE A 117 4.54 -0.61 9.65
N GLY A 118 4.66 0.18 10.71
CA GLY A 118 3.97 1.47 10.83
C GLY A 118 4.43 2.50 9.80
N GLY A 119 5.68 2.43 9.35
CA GLY A 119 6.21 3.22 8.25
C GLY A 119 5.54 2.86 6.91
N VAL A 120 5.29 1.58 6.66
CA VAL A 120 4.56 1.12 5.45
C VAL A 120 3.12 1.64 5.46
N GLN A 121 2.41 1.51 6.57
CA GLN A 121 1.06 2.09 6.70
C GLN A 121 1.08 3.60 6.46
N ALA A 122 1.97 4.34 7.11
CA ALA A 122 2.08 5.79 6.96
C ALA A 122 2.42 6.20 5.52
N PHE A 123 3.20 5.39 4.79
CA PHE A 123 3.47 5.61 3.37
C PHE A 123 2.19 5.53 2.54
N PHE A 124 1.37 4.49 2.73
CA PHE A 124 0.11 4.37 1.99
C PHE A 124 -0.87 5.49 2.34
N GLU A 125 -1.08 5.79 3.62
CA GLU A 125 -1.93 6.89 4.07
C GLU A 125 -1.50 8.22 3.44
N THR A 126 -0.20 8.50 3.43
CA THR A 126 0.36 9.72 2.82
C THR A 126 0.13 9.75 1.31
N SER A 127 0.29 8.61 0.62
CA SER A 127 0.06 8.51 -0.82
C SER A 127 -1.39 8.80 -1.19
N PHE A 128 -2.34 8.30 -0.41
CA PHE A 128 -3.76 8.63 -0.57
C PHE A 128 -4.05 10.11 -0.29
N ALA A 129 -3.47 10.69 0.75
CA ALA A 129 -3.64 12.10 1.06
C ALA A 129 -3.16 13.02 -0.08
N PHE A 130 -2.04 12.69 -0.72
CA PHE A 130 -1.58 13.41 -1.89
C PHE A 130 -2.49 13.20 -3.10
N SER A 131 -3.00 11.99 -3.30
CA SER A 131 -3.95 11.69 -4.36
C SER A 131 -5.27 12.44 -4.18
N GLN A 132 -5.82 12.48 -2.96
CA GLN A 132 -7.02 13.24 -2.59
C GLN A 132 -6.84 14.75 -2.82
N ALA A 133 -5.64 15.28 -2.60
CA ALA A 133 -5.31 16.68 -2.85
C ALA A 133 -5.11 17.02 -4.34
N GLY A 134 -5.11 16.02 -5.22
CA GLY A 134 -4.83 16.20 -6.65
C GLY A 134 -3.33 16.40 -6.98
N ASP A 135 -2.46 16.24 -5.99
CA ASP A 135 -1.01 16.42 -6.15
C ASP A 135 -0.35 15.20 -6.81
N LEU A 136 -0.99 14.02 -6.75
CA LEU A 136 -0.59 12.80 -7.43
C LEU A 136 -1.76 12.26 -8.25
N ARG A 137 -1.56 12.09 -9.54
CA ARG A 137 -2.53 11.36 -10.38
C ARG A 137 -2.19 9.88 -10.34
N PRO A 138 -3.15 8.98 -9.98
CA PRO A 138 -2.91 7.54 -9.95
C PRO A 138 -2.63 6.93 -11.32
N SER A 139 -2.86 7.67 -12.42
CA SER A 139 -2.77 7.13 -13.78
C SER A 139 -1.34 7.07 -14.31
N GLY A 140 -0.91 5.89 -14.66
CA GLY A 140 0.06 5.43 -15.67
C GLY A 140 1.39 6.17 -15.88
N ASP A 141 1.41 7.48 -15.77
CA ASP A 141 2.58 8.31 -16.06
C ASP A 141 3.43 8.62 -14.80
N VAL A 142 2.89 8.28 -13.63
CA VAL A 142 3.56 8.45 -12.34
C VAL A 142 4.58 7.34 -12.09
N GLY A 143 4.42 6.17 -12.74
CA GLY A 143 5.33 5.04 -12.60
C GLY A 143 6.79 5.39 -12.90
N GLY A 144 7.06 6.19 -13.94
CA GLY A 144 8.43 6.62 -14.28
C GLY A 144 9.01 7.68 -13.34
N ARG A 145 8.18 8.55 -12.77
CA ARG A 145 8.65 9.63 -11.87
C ARG A 145 8.73 9.18 -10.41
N LEU A 146 7.84 8.29 -9.97
CA LEU A 146 7.92 7.67 -8.64
C LEU A 146 9.02 6.61 -8.59
N GLN A 147 9.35 5.93 -9.69
CA GLN A 147 10.45 4.99 -9.74
C GLN A 147 11.79 5.66 -9.40
N ASN A 148 12.00 6.89 -9.89
CA ASN A 148 13.14 7.71 -9.48
C ASN A 148 12.97 8.31 -8.07
N ALA A 149 11.74 8.53 -7.61
CA ALA A 149 11.47 9.04 -6.27
C ALA A 149 11.58 7.96 -5.19
N LEU A 150 11.30 6.67 -5.48
CA LEU A 150 11.40 5.60 -4.49
C LEU A 150 12.86 5.14 -4.26
N THR A 151 13.73 5.20 -5.28
CA THR A 151 15.19 5.01 -5.08
C THR A 151 15.80 6.20 -4.33
N ILE A 152 15.27 7.39 -4.51
CA ILE A 152 15.52 8.59 -3.73
C ILE A 152 14.76 8.55 -2.40
N HIS A 153 13.65 7.82 -2.31
CA HIS A 153 12.72 7.81 -1.19
C HIS A 153 13.29 7.08 0.04
N ASP A 154 14.06 6.00 -0.11
CA ASP A 154 14.75 5.38 1.02
C ASP A 154 15.83 6.34 1.59
N LEU A 155 16.47 7.14 0.72
CA LEU A 155 17.37 8.22 1.13
C LEU A 155 16.60 9.45 1.65
N LEU A 156 15.45 9.79 1.03
CA LEU A 156 14.61 10.92 1.45
C LEU A 156 13.79 10.64 2.70
N LEU A 157 13.29 9.43 2.92
CA LEU A 157 12.63 9.07 4.17
C LEU A 157 13.63 9.08 5.34
N GLY A 158 14.85 8.60 5.12
CA GLY A 158 15.94 8.75 6.09
C GLY A 158 16.26 10.24 6.35
N ALA A 159 16.42 11.03 5.30
CA ALA A 159 16.71 12.46 5.41
C ALA A 159 15.52 13.28 5.94
N LEU A 160 14.28 12.96 5.57
CA LEU A 160 13.07 13.59 6.08
C LEU A 160 12.78 13.19 7.53
N ALA A 161 13.07 11.95 7.94
CA ALA A 161 12.99 11.55 9.33
C ALA A 161 14.00 12.29 10.20
N VAL A 162 15.22 12.51 9.69
CA VAL A 162 16.25 13.32 10.36
C VAL A 162 15.85 14.80 10.38
N ALA A 163 15.36 15.34 9.27
CA ALA A 163 14.91 16.74 9.19
C ALA A 163 13.64 17.00 10.05
N ALA A 164 12.72 16.05 10.10
CA ALA A 164 11.54 16.13 10.96
C ALA A 164 11.90 16.08 12.46
N ARG A 165 12.88 15.26 12.83
CA ARG A 165 13.43 15.25 14.20
C ARG A 165 14.15 16.56 14.54
N ALA A 166 14.89 17.14 13.59
CA ALA A 166 15.64 18.37 13.80
C ALA A 166 14.76 19.64 13.80
N THR A 167 13.66 19.65 13.07
CA THR A 167 12.81 20.85 12.88
C THR A 167 11.47 20.78 13.62
N GLY A 168 11.11 19.63 14.20
CA GLY A 168 9.80 19.42 14.81
C GLY A 168 8.62 19.46 13.81
N LYS A 169 8.89 19.65 12.52
CA LYS A 169 7.87 19.65 11.47
C LYS A 169 7.63 18.23 10.97
N ARG A 170 6.37 17.80 11.01
CA ARG A 170 5.96 16.49 10.54
C ARG A 170 5.78 16.54 9.01
N PRO A 171 6.49 15.73 8.20
CA PRO A 171 6.24 15.61 6.76
C PRO A 171 4.96 14.81 6.44
N TYR A 172 4.23 14.38 7.47
CA TYR A 172 3.02 13.58 7.34
C TYR A 172 1.81 14.49 7.14
N ARG A 173 1.10 14.28 6.04
CA ARG A 173 -0.23 14.83 5.81
C ARG A 173 -1.23 13.74 6.15
N ALA A 174 -2.13 14.01 7.10
CA ALA A 174 -3.18 13.08 7.43
C ALA A 174 -4.17 12.97 6.25
N PRO A 175 -4.50 11.76 5.79
CA PRO A 175 -5.56 11.57 4.80
C PRO A 175 -6.93 11.79 5.45
N GLU A 176 -7.94 12.01 4.62
CA GLU A 176 -9.34 11.96 5.04
C GLU A 176 -9.81 10.51 5.02
N PHE A 177 -10.16 9.99 6.18
CA PHE A 177 -10.74 8.66 6.32
C PHE A 177 -12.26 8.75 6.21
N GLU A 178 -12.85 7.83 5.44
CA GLU A 178 -14.29 7.59 5.53
C GLU A 178 -14.53 6.58 6.67
N PRO A 179 -15.52 6.85 7.54
CA PRO A 179 -15.90 5.88 8.57
C PRO A 179 -16.38 4.60 7.87
N ALA A 180 -15.99 3.45 8.44
CA ALA A 180 -16.48 2.16 7.97
C ALA A 180 -17.99 2.24 7.81
N SER A 181 -18.51 1.97 6.60
CA SER A 181 -19.95 1.89 6.39
C SER A 181 -20.49 0.85 7.35
N ALA A 182 -21.31 1.29 8.32
CA ALA A 182 -22.01 0.39 9.21
C ALA A 182 -22.78 -0.59 8.33
N GLY A 183 -22.29 -1.85 8.30
CA GLY A 183 -22.92 -2.90 7.51
C GLY A 183 -24.39 -2.95 7.87
N SER A 184 -25.26 -2.65 6.90
CA SER A 184 -26.68 -2.96 6.98
C SER A 184 -26.79 -4.47 7.09
N GLY A 185 -27.01 -4.95 8.33
CA GLY A 185 -27.30 -6.34 8.67
C GLY A 185 -28.56 -6.88 7.99
#